data_0b1ff4746ee0e2396b67436d179e05d1
#
_entry.id   0b1ff4746ee0e2396b67436d179e05d1
#
_cell.length_a   1.000
_cell.length_b   1.000
_cell.length_c   1.000
_cell.angle_alpha   90.00
_cell.angle_beta   90.00
_cell.angle_gamma   90.00
#
_symmetry.space_group_name_H-M   'P 1'
#
loop_
_entity.id
_entity.type
_entity.pdbx_description
1 polymer ?
#
loop_
_entity_poly.entity_id
_entity_poly.type
_entity_poly.pdbx_seq_one_letter_code
_entity_poly.pdbx_strand_id
1 'polypeptide(L)'
;MRVVLFGKNGQLGFEFEKLLKSRCELLALGRADEGGDLNDLKGLVTRLHSFSPDVVINAAAYTAVDLAQTHEQEARQINALAPSEMAAYCSQTGALLVHFSTDYVFSGNGSDPWTEEELCNPQNVYGQTKFEGEQLIKQAGCKHLIFRTSWVYGEHGKNFMKTILRLAQTKESLNVVDDQVGAPTSAPFLAKHAHEMIRILQSGREDLCGIYHLVPDGEVSWCGFARWIVQNAKNFGAELRLEPTSIRSISTEKYPTPAIRPLNSRLSNAKIKSVLGTESFQSWDQEASDVLYKLVF
;
A
#
# COMPACT_ATOMS: atom_id res chain seq x y z
N MET A 1 16.00 19.13 -4.35
CA MET A 1 15.22 18.01 -4.86
C MET A 1 13.78 18.44 -4.96
N ARG A 2 13.18 18.28 -6.13
CA ARG A 2 11.78 18.57 -6.44
C ARG A 2 11.00 17.27 -6.49
N VAL A 3 9.95 17.14 -5.70
CA VAL A 3 9.16 15.92 -5.57
C VAL A 3 7.71 16.22 -5.92
N VAL A 4 7.11 15.44 -6.83
CA VAL A 4 5.67 15.43 -7.00
C VAL A 4 5.10 14.18 -6.32
N LEU A 5 4.04 14.36 -5.54
CA LEU A 5 3.32 13.31 -4.83
C LEU A 5 1.88 13.26 -5.32
N PHE A 6 1.48 12.18 -5.95
CA PHE A 6 0.09 11.90 -6.29
C PHE A 6 -0.60 11.11 -5.18
N GLY A 7 -1.84 11.49 -4.86
CA GLY A 7 -2.65 10.79 -3.86
C GLY A 7 -2.50 11.31 -2.43
N LYS A 8 -2.19 12.61 -2.22
CA LYS A 8 -2.01 13.22 -0.88
C LYS A 8 -3.16 12.96 0.09
N ASN A 9 -4.39 12.78 -0.41
CA ASN A 9 -5.58 12.54 0.43
C ASN A 9 -5.76 11.07 0.83
N GLY A 10 -4.92 10.14 0.32
CA GLY A 10 -4.89 8.74 0.71
C GLY A 10 -4.06 8.51 1.96
N GLN A 11 -4.13 7.29 2.53
CA GLN A 11 -3.40 6.92 3.74
C GLN A 11 -1.89 7.16 3.60
N LEU A 12 -1.31 6.61 2.53
CA LEU A 12 0.13 6.69 2.28
C LEU A 12 0.57 8.09 1.82
N GLY A 13 -0.24 8.74 0.96
CA GLY A 13 0.06 10.10 0.50
C GLY A 13 0.11 11.11 1.65
N PHE A 14 -0.79 10.99 2.63
CA PHE A 14 -0.79 11.82 3.84
C PHE A 14 0.53 11.68 4.62
N GLU A 15 1.04 10.46 4.80
CA GLU A 15 2.29 10.23 5.51
C GLU A 15 3.51 10.73 4.71
N PHE A 16 3.50 10.59 3.38
CA PHE A 16 4.55 11.19 2.55
C PHE A 16 4.52 12.71 2.60
N GLU A 17 3.37 13.35 2.53
CA GLU A 17 3.27 14.80 2.63
C GLU A 17 3.83 15.30 3.97
N LYS A 18 3.43 14.65 5.06
CA LYS A 18 3.94 14.93 6.41
C LYS A 18 5.47 14.75 6.50
N LEU A 19 6.01 13.71 5.89
CA LEU A 19 7.45 13.40 5.91
C LEU A 19 8.27 14.38 5.07
N LEU A 20 7.75 14.78 3.90
CA LEU A 20 8.53 15.48 2.87
C LEU A 20 8.39 17.00 2.88
N LYS A 21 7.30 17.57 3.43
CA LYS A 21 6.96 19.01 3.37
C LYS A 21 8.07 19.96 3.86
N SER A 22 8.95 19.49 4.76
CA SER A 22 10.06 20.27 5.30
C SER A 22 11.44 19.85 4.74
N ARG A 23 11.49 18.87 3.82
CA ARG A 23 12.73 18.23 3.37
C ARG A 23 13.06 18.48 1.91
N CYS A 24 12.09 18.92 1.11
CA CYS A 24 12.24 19.13 -0.33
C CYS A 24 11.19 20.13 -0.84
N GLU A 25 11.36 20.58 -2.09
CA GLU A 25 10.32 21.31 -2.82
C GLU A 25 9.24 20.29 -3.23
N LEU A 26 8.14 20.26 -2.48
CA LEU A 26 7.06 19.25 -2.61
C LEU A 26 5.85 19.85 -3.31
N LEU A 27 5.41 19.22 -4.40
CA LEU A 27 4.09 19.40 -5.01
C LEU A 27 3.23 18.18 -4.67
N ALA A 28 2.34 18.31 -3.69
CA ALA A 28 1.42 17.24 -3.28
C ALA A 28 0.05 17.46 -3.93
N LEU A 29 -0.43 16.45 -4.68
CA LEU A 29 -1.65 16.49 -5.49
C LEU A 29 -2.65 15.42 -5.03
N GLY A 30 -3.90 15.83 -4.83
CA GLY A 30 -5.06 14.96 -4.69
C GLY A 30 -5.92 15.02 -5.96
N ARG A 31 -6.98 14.21 -6.02
CA ARG A 31 -7.86 14.10 -7.19
C ARG A 31 -8.48 15.45 -7.63
N ALA A 32 -8.77 16.35 -6.68
CA ALA A 32 -9.38 17.64 -6.98
C ALA A 32 -8.38 18.74 -7.40
N ASP A 33 -7.09 18.49 -7.28
CA ASP A 33 -6.04 19.43 -7.66
C ASP A 33 -5.78 19.33 -9.16
N GLU A 34 -5.39 20.44 -9.79
CA GLU A 34 -5.05 20.49 -11.21
C GLU A 34 -3.89 19.53 -11.55
N GLY A 35 -4.15 18.57 -12.46
CA GLY A 35 -3.22 17.51 -12.84
C GLY A 35 -3.08 16.39 -11.80
N GLY A 36 -3.91 16.37 -10.75
CA GLY A 36 -3.91 15.35 -9.71
C GLY A 36 -4.92 14.21 -9.91
N ASP A 37 -5.90 14.35 -10.82
CA ASP A 37 -6.81 13.27 -11.19
C ASP A 37 -6.15 12.32 -12.19
N LEU A 38 -5.93 11.07 -11.77
CA LEU A 38 -5.32 10.03 -12.61
C LEU A 38 -6.23 9.57 -13.77
N ASN A 39 -7.49 10.02 -13.84
CA ASN A 39 -8.33 9.87 -15.03
C ASN A 39 -8.00 10.91 -16.11
N ASP A 40 -7.43 12.06 -15.76
CA ASP A 40 -6.98 13.08 -16.69
C ASP A 40 -5.46 12.94 -16.99
N LEU A 41 -5.13 12.02 -17.90
CA LEU A 41 -3.74 11.79 -18.29
C LEU A 41 -3.06 13.02 -18.88
N LYS A 42 -3.81 13.88 -19.61
CA LYS A 42 -3.24 15.10 -20.20
C LYS A 42 -2.89 16.13 -19.11
N GLY A 43 -3.77 16.35 -18.16
CA GLY A 43 -3.53 17.20 -17.01
C GLY A 43 -2.34 16.71 -16.18
N LEU A 44 -2.26 15.40 -15.92
CA LEU A 44 -1.15 14.76 -15.24
C LEU A 44 0.19 15.04 -15.94
N VAL A 45 0.29 14.74 -17.24
CA VAL A 45 1.51 14.96 -18.03
C VAL A 45 1.89 16.43 -18.07
N THR A 46 0.92 17.33 -18.30
CA THR A 46 1.15 18.78 -18.28
C THR A 46 1.72 19.23 -16.93
N ARG A 47 1.19 18.70 -15.83
CA ARG A 47 1.66 19.05 -14.48
C ARG A 47 3.08 18.54 -14.23
N LEU A 48 3.42 17.32 -14.67
CA LEU A 48 4.78 16.78 -14.58
C LEU A 48 5.77 17.67 -15.32
N HIS A 49 5.48 18.04 -16.56
CA HIS A 49 6.37 18.92 -17.33
C HIS A 49 6.49 20.32 -16.74
N SER A 50 5.40 20.92 -16.25
CA SER A 50 5.45 22.27 -15.67
C SER A 50 6.21 22.33 -14.34
N PHE A 51 6.10 21.29 -13.51
CA PHE A 51 6.79 21.22 -12.23
C PHE A 51 8.21 20.67 -12.37
N SER A 52 8.52 19.86 -13.39
CA SER A 52 9.84 19.23 -13.64
C SER A 52 10.44 18.57 -12.39
N PRO A 53 9.78 17.52 -11.81
CA PRO A 53 10.25 16.85 -10.61
C PRO A 53 11.48 15.97 -10.86
N ASP A 54 12.35 15.85 -9.84
CA ASP A 54 13.43 14.86 -9.79
C ASP A 54 12.89 13.48 -9.37
N VAL A 55 11.79 13.47 -8.59
CA VAL A 55 11.15 12.25 -8.08
C VAL A 55 9.63 12.37 -8.23
N VAL A 56 9.03 11.35 -8.82
CA VAL A 56 7.57 11.17 -8.93
C VAL A 56 7.15 10.08 -7.98
N ILE A 57 6.31 10.41 -6.97
CA ILE A 57 5.74 9.44 -6.01
C ILE A 57 4.29 9.23 -6.36
N ASN A 58 3.93 8.03 -6.81
CA ASN A 58 2.55 7.62 -7.04
C ASN A 58 2.01 6.80 -5.85
N ALA A 59 1.39 7.49 -4.89
CA ALA A 59 0.67 6.89 -3.76
C ALA A 59 -0.86 6.81 -4.02
N ALA A 60 -1.31 7.12 -5.24
CA ALA A 60 -2.70 7.01 -5.65
C ALA A 60 -2.97 5.68 -6.34
N ALA A 61 -4.15 5.12 -6.11
CA ALA A 61 -4.63 3.91 -6.78
C ALA A 61 -6.16 3.81 -6.70
N TYR A 62 -6.75 3.05 -7.61
CA TYR A 62 -8.10 2.54 -7.47
C TYR A 62 -8.07 1.32 -6.55
N THR A 63 -8.45 1.49 -5.28
CA THR A 63 -8.31 0.47 -4.24
C THR A 63 -9.62 -0.22 -3.86
N ALA A 64 -10.74 0.14 -4.49
CA ALA A 64 -12.04 -0.49 -4.25
C ALA A 64 -12.11 -1.85 -4.97
N VAL A 65 -11.47 -2.87 -4.39
CA VAL A 65 -11.22 -4.19 -4.99
C VAL A 65 -12.50 -4.83 -5.55
N ASP A 66 -13.61 -4.77 -4.84
CA ASP A 66 -14.89 -5.36 -5.28
C ASP A 66 -15.52 -4.53 -6.41
N LEU A 67 -15.46 -3.21 -6.33
CA LEU A 67 -15.97 -2.34 -7.39
C LEU A 67 -15.12 -2.41 -8.68
N ALA A 68 -13.85 -2.72 -8.58
CA ALA A 68 -12.99 -2.92 -9.75
C ALA A 68 -13.54 -3.97 -10.71
N GLN A 69 -14.23 -5.02 -10.18
CA GLN A 69 -14.85 -6.06 -11.00
C GLN A 69 -15.92 -5.52 -11.98
N THR A 70 -16.53 -4.39 -11.66
CA THR A 70 -17.55 -3.73 -12.50
C THR A 70 -17.08 -2.42 -13.10
N HIS A 71 -16.00 -1.83 -12.59
CA HIS A 71 -15.39 -0.58 -13.07
C HIS A 71 -13.97 -0.83 -13.61
N GLU A 72 -13.80 -1.89 -14.40
CA GLU A 72 -12.50 -2.33 -14.91
C GLU A 72 -11.76 -1.22 -15.65
N GLN A 73 -12.45 -0.46 -16.51
CA GLN A 73 -11.86 0.62 -17.29
C GLN A 73 -11.29 1.74 -16.40
N GLU A 74 -12.04 2.16 -15.36
CA GLU A 74 -11.55 3.17 -14.42
C GLU A 74 -10.40 2.63 -13.57
N ALA A 75 -10.50 1.38 -13.11
CA ALA A 75 -9.43 0.72 -12.38
C ALA A 75 -8.14 0.63 -13.23
N ARG A 76 -8.25 0.23 -14.49
CA ARG A 76 -7.13 0.16 -15.44
C ARG A 76 -6.54 1.54 -15.73
N GLN A 77 -7.40 2.55 -15.94
CA GLN A 77 -6.96 3.94 -16.17
C GLN A 77 -6.06 4.43 -15.03
N ILE A 78 -6.50 4.23 -13.78
CA ILE A 78 -5.82 4.72 -12.58
C ILE A 78 -4.62 3.85 -12.20
N ASN A 79 -4.75 2.52 -12.30
CA ASN A 79 -3.74 1.58 -11.79
C ASN A 79 -2.67 1.21 -12.82
N ALA A 80 -2.94 1.38 -14.13
CA ALA A 80 -2.01 0.99 -15.19
C ALA A 80 -1.64 2.16 -16.11
N LEU A 81 -2.60 2.84 -16.72
CA LEU A 81 -2.30 3.86 -17.73
C LEU A 81 -1.71 5.13 -17.13
N ALA A 82 -2.21 5.63 -16.00
CA ALA A 82 -1.62 6.78 -15.34
C ALA A 82 -0.17 6.52 -14.85
N PRO A 83 0.15 5.38 -14.19
CA PRO A 83 1.54 5.01 -13.92
C PRO A 83 2.42 4.88 -15.17
N SER A 84 1.86 4.42 -16.30
CA SER A 84 2.57 4.36 -17.58
C SER A 84 2.99 5.74 -18.08
N GLU A 85 2.12 6.74 -18.00
CA GLU A 85 2.44 8.12 -18.36
C GLU A 85 3.50 8.74 -17.43
N MET A 86 3.42 8.44 -16.13
CA MET A 86 4.46 8.85 -15.17
C MET A 86 5.81 8.22 -15.53
N ALA A 87 5.82 6.94 -15.90
CA ALA A 87 7.02 6.21 -16.30
C ALA A 87 7.60 6.75 -17.61
N ALA A 88 6.75 7.08 -18.59
CA ALA A 88 7.19 7.70 -19.85
C ALA A 88 7.87 9.06 -19.61
N TYR A 89 7.27 9.90 -18.75
CA TYR A 89 7.90 11.14 -18.31
C TYR A 89 9.27 10.90 -17.65
N CYS A 90 9.34 9.96 -16.70
CA CYS A 90 10.57 9.65 -15.99
C CYS A 90 11.65 9.08 -16.91
N SER A 91 11.28 8.29 -17.92
CA SER A 91 12.20 7.77 -18.95
C SER A 91 12.83 8.90 -19.78
N GLN A 92 12.03 9.91 -20.13
CA GLN A 92 12.50 11.06 -20.92
C GLN A 92 13.39 12.04 -20.13
N THR A 93 13.13 12.20 -18.84
CA THR A 93 13.77 13.23 -18.01
C THR A 93 14.87 12.71 -17.10
N GLY A 94 14.93 11.37 -16.90
CA GLY A 94 15.84 10.76 -15.92
C GLY A 94 15.33 10.82 -14.47
N ALA A 95 14.10 11.33 -14.23
CA ALA A 95 13.49 11.35 -12.91
C ALA A 95 13.25 9.92 -12.38
N LEU A 96 13.19 9.78 -11.05
CA LEU A 96 12.86 8.52 -10.37
C LEU A 96 11.34 8.38 -10.20
N LEU A 97 10.77 7.25 -10.65
CA LEU A 97 9.40 6.89 -10.35
C LEU A 97 9.34 5.96 -9.13
N VAL A 98 8.53 6.32 -8.13
CA VAL A 98 8.21 5.49 -6.96
C VAL A 98 6.74 5.12 -7.03
N HIS A 99 6.44 3.81 -7.12
CA HIS A 99 5.09 3.29 -7.29
C HIS A 99 4.77 2.23 -6.25
N PHE A 100 3.54 2.23 -5.74
CA PHE A 100 3.06 1.23 -4.78
C PHE A 100 2.12 0.25 -5.46
N SER A 101 2.46 -1.03 -5.36
CA SER A 101 1.71 -2.17 -5.87
C SER A 101 1.17 -3.01 -4.71
N THR A 102 0.78 -4.25 -4.96
CA THR A 102 -0.01 -5.08 -4.05
C THR A 102 0.41 -6.55 -4.11
N ASP A 103 0.15 -7.28 -3.03
CA ASP A 103 0.17 -8.75 -2.95
C ASP A 103 -0.84 -9.43 -3.90
N TYR A 104 -1.90 -8.73 -4.32
CA TYR A 104 -2.92 -9.23 -5.27
C TYR A 104 -2.38 -9.50 -6.67
N VAL A 105 -1.14 -9.18 -6.96
CA VAL A 105 -0.48 -9.58 -8.21
C VAL A 105 -0.17 -11.07 -8.24
N PHE A 106 -0.14 -11.75 -7.09
CA PHE A 106 0.08 -13.18 -6.96
C PHE A 106 -1.23 -13.99 -6.98
N SER A 107 -1.12 -15.31 -7.13
CA SER A 107 -2.28 -16.21 -7.13
C SER A 107 -2.98 -16.30 -5.77
N GLY A 108 -2.27 -16.00 -4.68
CA GLY A 108 -2.78 -16.11 -3.32
C GLY A 108 -2.85 -17.54 -2.77
N ASN A 109 -2.28 -18.53 -3.46
CA ASN A 109 -2.23 -19.92 -3.06
C ASN A 109 -0.98 -20.21 -2.20
N GLY A 110 -0.98 -21.36 -1.51
CA GLY A 110 0.15 -21.80 -0.69
C GLY A 110 0.22 -21.12 0.66
N SER A 111 1.36 -21.27 1.34
CA SER A 111 1.59 -20.73 2.70
C SER A 111 2.95 -20.06 2.85
N ASP A 112 3.86 -20.24 1.91
CA ASP A 112 5.16 -19.62 1.95
C ASP A 112 5.06 -18.14 1.54
N PRO A 113 5.89 -17.24 2.09
CA PRO A 113 5.93 -15.86 1.67
C PRO A 113 6.40 -15.72 0.23
N TRP A 114 5.63 -14.99 -0.60
CA TRP A 114 5.99 -14.66 -1.98
C TRP A 114 7.30 -13.88 -2.03
N THR A 115 8.15 -14.22 -2.99
CA THR A 115 9.36 -13.46 -3.33
C THR A 115 9.11 -12.60 -4.58
N GLU A 116 9.98 -11.60 -4.81
CA GLU A 116 9.85 -10.70 -5.97
C GLU A 116 10.05 -11.41 -7.32
N GLU A 117 10.72 -12.57 -7.31
CA GLU A 117 11.05 -13.37 -8.51
C GLU A 117 9.94 -14.36 -8.92
N GLU A 118 8.94 -14.58 -8.05
CA GLU A 118 7.87 -15.51 -8.33
C GLU A 118 6.88 -14.97 -9.36
N LEU A 119 6.27 -15.91 -10.10
CA LEU A 119 5.34 -15.59 -11.17
C LEU A 119 4.07 -14.92 -10.63
N CYS A 120 3.77 -13.76 -11.16
CA CYS A 120 2.52 -13.08 -10.90
C CYS A 120 1.36 -13.78 -11.65
N ASN A 121 0.25 -13.99 -10.94
CA ASN A 121 -0.99 -14.58 -11.49
C ASN A 121 -2.21 -13.98 -10.76
N PRO A 122 -2.55 -12.71 -11.00
CA PRO A 122 -3.63 -12.01 -10.31
C PRO A 122 -4.99 -12.66 -10.59
N GLN A 123 -5.81 -12.82 -9.54
CA GLN A 123 -7.10 -13.53 -9.59
C GLN A 123 -8.32 -12.60 -9.66
N ASN A 124 -8.11 -11.29 -9.70
CA ASN A 124 -9.18 -10.28 -9.78
C ASN A 124 -8.72 -9.05 -10.55
N VAL A 125 -9.67 -8.22 -10.99
CA VAL A 125 -9.40 -7.01 -11.80
C VAL A 125 -8.46 -6.03 -11.11
N TYR A 126 -8.59 -5.85 -9.79
CA TYR A 126 -7.68 -4.99 -9.04
C TYR A 126 -6.22 -5.46 -9.17
N GLY A 127 -5.96 -6.73 -8.89
CA GLY A 127 -4.62 -7.31 -9.05
C GLY A 127 -4.11 -7.26 -10.48
N GLN A 128 -4.98 -7.56 -11.48
CA GLN A 128 -4.64 -7.50 -12.91
C GLN A 128 -4.22 -6.09 -13.33
N THR A 129 -5.00 -5.07 -12.96
CA THR A 129 -4.69 -3.67 -13.33
C THR A 129 -3.44 -3.14 -12.61
N LYS A 130 -3.20 -3.56 -11.36
CA LYS A 130 -1.96 -3.21 -10.64
C LYS A 130 -0.74 -3.89 -11.29
N PHE A 131 -0.86 -5.17 -11.64
CA PHE A 131 0.21 -5.90 -12.33
C PHE A 131 0.50 -5.33 -13.73
N GLU A 132 -0.54 -4.98 -14.50
CA GLU A 132 -0.37 -4.29 -15.78
C GLU A 132 0.44 -2.98 -15.61
N GLY A 133 0.14 -2.19 -14.56
CA GLY A 133 0.89 -0.99 -14.23
C GLY A 133 2.37 -1.26 -13.97
N GLU A 134 2.71 -2.31 -13.20
CA GLU A 134 4.10 -2.73 -12.99
C GLU A 134 4.80 -3.06 -14.32
N GLN A 135 4.12 -3.78 -15.22
CA GLN A 135 4.70 -4.17 -16.50
C GLN A 135 4.96 -2.95 -17.40
N LEU A 136 4.02 -1.99 -17.46
CA LEU A 136 4.16 -0.78 -18.24
C LEU A 136 5.30 0.12 -17.69
N ILE A 137 5.45 0.22 -16.37
CA ILE A 137 6.60 0.94 -15.75
C ILE A 137 7.93 0.28 -16.16
N LYS A 138 8.03 -1.05 -16.08
CA LYS A 138 9.24 -1.78 -16.51
C LYS A 138 9.55 -1.58 -17.98
N GLN A 139 8.53 -1.65 -18.84
CA GLN A 139 8.68 -1.46 -20.30
C GLN A 139 9.15 -0.04 -20.67
N ALA A 140 8.79 0.97 -19.91
CA ALA A 140 9.24 2.35 -20.13
C ALA A 140 10.75 2.54 -19.93
N GLY A 141 11.42 1.62 -19.24
CA GLY A 141 12.88 1.66 -19.02
C GLY A 141 13.34 2.81 -18.13
N CYS A 142 12.45 3.43 -17.35
CA CYS A 142 12.80 4.51 -16.42
C CYS A 142 13.44 3.98 -15.14
N LYS A 143 14.13 4.85 -14.40
CA LYS A 143 14.54 4.58 -13.02
C LYS A 143 13.28 4.44 -12.18
N HIS A 144 13.12 3.32 -11.48
CA HIS A 144 11.90 3.07 -10.70
C HIS A 144 12.15 2.27 -9.42
N LEU A 145 11.29 2.53 -8.43
CA LEU A 145 11.07 1.69 -7.26
C LEU A 145 9.60 1.29 -7.26
N ILE A 146 9.31 0.01 -7.35
CA ILE A 146 7.95 -0.54 -7.21
C ILE A 146 7.91 -1.30 -5.89
N PHE A 147 7.04 -0.86 -4.97
CA PHE A 147 6.85 -1.52 -3.69
C PHE A 147 5.54 -2.31 -3.68
N ARG A 148 5.61 -3.64 -3.67
CA ARG A 148 4.47 -4.49 -3.37
C ARG A 148 4.27 -4.54 -1.86
N THR A 149 3.06 -4.33 -1.41
CA THR A 149 2.67 -4.32 0.00
C THR A 149 1.31 -4.95 0.21
N SER A 150 0.90 -5.16 1.46
CA SER A 150 -0.39 -5.75 1.81
C SER A 150 -1.04 -5.03 2.96
N TRP A 151 -2.39 -5.04 3.02
CA TRP A 151 -3.22 -4.67 4.17
C TRP A 151 -2.88 -3.30 4.77
N VAL A 152 -2.76 -2.27 3.92
CA VAL A 152 -2.35 -0.93 4.32
C VAL A 152 -3.35 -0.28 5.27
N TYR A 153 -2.86 0.23 6.39
CA TYR A 153 -3.64 0.99 7.36
C TYR A 153 -2.87 2.22 7.87
N GLY A 154 -3.58 3.16 8.51
CA GLY A 154 -3.00 4.37 9.08
C GLY A 154 -4.03 5.20 9.85
N GLU A 155 -3.59 6.32 10.41
CA GLU A 155 -4.47 7.27 11.11
C GLU A 155 -5.46 7.94 10.15
N HIS A 156 -5.01 8.23 8.92
CA HIS A 156 -5.81 8.89 7.90
C HIS A 156 -6.62 7.90 7.07
N GLY A 157 -7.78 8.35 6.55
CA GLY A 157 -8.61 7.55 5.64
C GLY A 157 -9.40 6.43 6.33
N LYS A 158 -9.94 5.51 5.49
CA LYS A 158 -10.70 4.34 5.93
C LYS A 158 -9.83 3.10 5.83
N ASN A 159 -9.86 2.23 6.85
CA ASN A 159 -9.11 0.97 6.84
C ASN A 159 -9.75 -0.05 7.79
N PHE A 160 -9.20 -1.26 7.80
CA PHE A 160 -9.69 -2.36 8.62
C PHE A 160 -9.62 -2.05 10.12
N MET A 161 -8.48 -1.51 10.61
CA MET A 161 -8.30 -1.18 12.02
C MET A 161 -9.39 -0.22 12.54
N LYS A 162 -9.63 0.88 11.81
CA LYS A 162 -10.70 1.84 12.15
C LYS A 162 -12.09 1.24 12.04
N THR A 163 -12.29 0.30 11.12
CA THR A 163 -13.56 -0.41 10.97
C THR A 163 -13.83 -1.31 12.16
N ILE A 164 -12.83 -2.08 12.63
CA ILE A 164 -12.94 -2.94 13.81
C ILE A 164 -13.18 -2.09 15.06
N LEU A 165 -12.43 -1.01 15.27
CA LEU A 165 -12.65 -0.10 16.42
C LEU A 165 -14.09 0.43 16.46
N ARG A 166 -14.60 0.92 15.34
CA ARG A 166 -15.98 1.43 15.23
C ARG A 166 -17.02 0.34 15.52
N LEU A 167 -16.83 -0.87 14.98
CA LEU A 167 -17.74 -1.99 15.24
C LEU A 167 -17.65 -2.45 16.69
N ALA A 168 -16.47 -2.45 17.30
CA ALA A 168 -16.25 -2.88 18.67
C ALA A 168 -16.97 -1.99 19.71
N GLN A 169 -17.25 -0.74 19.38
CA GLN A 169 -18.04 0.16 20.25
C GLN A 169 -19.52 -0.27 20.37
N THR A 170 -20.08 -0.91 19.33
CA THR A 170 -21.54 -1.16 19.25
C THR A 170 -21.94 -2.62 19.19
N LYS A 171 -21.05 -3.50 18.73
CA LYS A 171 -21.31 -4.92 18.55
C LYS A 171 -20.81 -5.74 19.74
N GLU A 172 -21.49 -6.82 20.06
CA GLU A 172 -21.11 -7.79 21.10
C GLU A 172 -20.39 -9.01 20.53
N SER A 173 -20.54 -9.27 19.23
CA SER A 173 -19.80 -10.31 18.52
C SER A 173 -19.56 -9.93 17.06
N LEU A 174 -18.49 -10.45 16.47
CA LEU A 174 -18.16 -10.31 15.04
C LEU A 174 -17.73 -11.66 14.48
N ASN A 175 -18.00 -11.88 13.19
CA ASN A 175 -17.41 -12.96 12.40
C ASN A 175 -16.33 -12.34 11.49
N VAL A 176 -15.11 -12.86 11.56
CA VAL A 176 -13.97 -12.35 10.76
C VAL A 176 -13.25 -13.53 10.12
N VAL A 177 -12.84 -13.35 8.87
CA VAL A 177 -12.12 -14.35 8.08
C VAL A 177 -10.78 -14.68 8.75
N ASP A 178 -10.45 -15.98 8.83
CA ASP A 178 -9.26 -16.48 9.55
C ASP A 178 -8.30 -17.29 8.66
N ASP A 179 -8.71 -17.61 7.45
CA ASP A 179 -7.92 -18.35 6.45
C ASP A 179 -7.21 -17.45 5.41
N GLN A 180 -7.31 -16.13 5.55
CA GLN A 180 -6.50 -15.17 4.81
C GLN A 180 -5.41 -14.65 5.75
N VAL A 181 -4.13 -14.86 5.36
CA VAL A 181 -2.98 -14.52 6.19
C VAL A 181 -2.01 -13.62 5.44
N GLY A 182 -1.54 -12.57 6.11
CA GLY A 182 -0.59 -11.58 5.58
C GLY A 182 0.00 -10.72 6.70
N ALA A 183 0.63 -9.61 6.32
CA ALA A 183 1.20 -8.65 7.25
C ALA A 183 0.45 -7.30 7.15
N PRO A 184 -0.28 -6.88 8.21
CA PRO A 184 -0.78 -5.51 8.26
C PRO A 184 0.38 -4.52 8.17
N THR A 185 0.32 -3.59 7.22
CA THR A 185 1.41 -2.66 6.93
C THR A 185 0.99 -1.23 7.15
N SER A 186 1.65 -0.53 8.06
CA SER A 186 1.32 0.85 8.39
C SER A 186 1.76 1.83 7.28
N ALA A 187 0.96 2.85 7.00
CA ALA A 187 1.34 3.90 6.06
C ALA A 187 2.60 4.67 6.50
N PRO A 188 2.82 4.97 7.80
CA PRO A 188 4.09 5.52 8.30
C PRO A 188 5.30 4.63 7.97
N PHE A 189 5.20 3.30 8.18
CA PHE A 189 6.25 2.33 7.85
C PHE A 189 6.60 2.39 6.35
N LEU A 190 5.58 2.36 5.49
CA LEU A 190 5.78 2.46 4.03
C LEU A 190 6.47 3.76 3.63
N ALA A 191 5.99 4.91 4.12
CA ALA A 191 6.55 6.21 3.79
C ALA A 191 8.01 6.34 4.25
N LYS A 192 8.33 5.86 5.46
CA LYS A 192 9.68 5.88 6.03
C LYS A 192 10.66 5.08 5.17
N HIS A 193 10.39 3.80 4.95
CA HIS A 193 11.34 2.92 4.28
C HIS A 193 11.42 3.17 2.77
N ALA A 194 10.31 3.56 2.12
CA ALA A 194 10.37 4.01 0.73
C ALA A 194 11.21 5.30 0.58
N HIS A 195 11.12 6.23 1.53
CA HIS A 195 11.99 7.42 1.53
C HIS A 195 13.48 7.06 1.75
N GLU A 196 13.79 6.09 2.59
CA GLU A 196 15.16 5.58 2.76
C GLU A 196 15.69 5.01 1.45
N MET A 197 14.91 4.21 0.72
CA MET A 197 15.26 3.68 -0.60
C MET A 197 15.46 4.80 -1.64
N ILE A 198 14.60 5.82 -1.66
CA ILE A 198 14.78 7.01 -2.53
C ILE A 198 16.13 7.66 -2.26
N ARG A 199 16.50 7.86 -0.99
CA ARG A 199 17.79 8.47 -0.63
C ARG A 199 18.99 7.62 -1.07
N ILE A 200 18.91 6.31 -0.96
CA ILE A 200 19.97 5.39 -1.40
C ILE A 200 20.15 5.49 -2.93
N LEU A 201 19.06 5.49 -3.71
CA LEU A 201 19.16 5.64 -5.15
C LEU A 201 19.77 7.00 -5.55
N GLN A 202 19.39 8.07 -4.85
CA GLN A 202 19.91 9.41 -5.09
C GLN A 202 21.38 9.57 -4.70
N SER A 203 21.95 8.68 -3.88
CA SER A 203 23.39 8.65 -3.60
C SER A 203 24.23 7.97 -4.71
N GLY A 204 23.61 7.62 -5.84
CA GLY A 204 24.27 7.03 -7.01
C GLY A 204 24.08 5.51 -7.14
N ARG A 205 23.27 4.87 -6.30
CA ARG A 205 22.97 3.43 -6.34
C ARG A 205 21.79 3.10 -7.27
N GLU A 206 21.90 3.52 -8.54
CA GLU A 206 20.85 3.25 -9.55
C GLU A 206 20.70 1.77 -9.89
N ASP A 207 21.71 0.96 -9.61
CA ASP A 207 21.69 -0.50 -9.67
C ASP A 207 20.60 -1.14 -8.79
N LEU A 208 20.08 -0.39 -7.83
CA LEU A 208 19.02 -0.81 -6.93
C LEU A 208 17.60 -0.44 -7.42
N CYS A 209 17.45 0.06 -8.66
CA CYS A 209 16.13 0.20 -9.28
C CYS A 209 15.44 -1.18 -9.41
N GLY A 210 14.12 -1.24 -9.18
CA GLY A 210 13.37 -2.48 -9.36
C GLY A 210 12.18 -2.65 -8.44
N ILE A 211 11.75 -3.91 -8.31
CA ILE A 211 10.61 -4.32 -7.48
C ILE A 211 11.12 -4.81 -6.13
N TYR A 212 10.42 -4.40 -5.07
CA TYR A 212 10.66 -4.81 -3.69
C TYR A 212 9.36 -5.10 -2.97
N HIS A 213 9.36 -6.09 -2.10
CA HIS A 213 8.30 -6.30 -1.14
C HIS A 213 8.56 -5.44 0.11
N LEU A 214 7.59 -4.61 0.47
CA LEU A 214 7.71 -3.71 1.63
C LEU A 214 6.57 -3.96 2.61
N VAL A 215 6.84 -4.81 3.59
CA VAL A 215 5.96 -5.20 4.69
C VAL A 215 6.79 -5.34 5.97
N PRO A 216 6.19 -5.14 7.18
CA PRO A 216 6.85 -5.41 8.45
C PRO A 216 7.12 -6.91 8.64
N ASP A 217 7.85 -7.27 9.68
CA ASP A 217 8.07 -8.67 10.05
C ASP A 217 6.83 -9.30 10.70
N GLY A 218 6.72 -10.62 10.57
CA GLY A 218 5.61 -11.40 11.11
C GLY A 218 4.39 -11.46 10.21
N GLU A 219 3.39 -12.22 10.65
CA GLU A 219 2.15 -12.48 9.91
C GLU A 219 0.99 -12.68 10.85
N VAL A 220 -0.23 -12.49 10.36
CA VAL A 220 -1.47 -12.70 11.11
C VAL A 220 -2.64 -12.90 10.16
N SER A 221 -3.70 -13.57 10.60
CA SER A 221 -4.98 -13.60 9.89
C SER A 221 -5.78 -12.31 10.14
N TRP A 222 -6.79 -12.01 9.31
CA TRP A 222 -7.72 -10.91 9.58
C TRP A 222 -8.42 -11.06 10.94
N CYS A 223 -8.80 -12.30 11.32
CA CYS A 223 -9.41 -12.58 12.61
C CYS A 223 -8.43 -12.34 13.76
N GLY A 224 -7.18 -12.81 13.62
CA GLY A 224 -6.12 -12.56 14.58
C GLY A 224 -5.85 -11.05 14.74
N PHE A 225 -5.78 -10.32 13.62
CA PHE A 225 -5.58 -8.87 13.65
C PHE A 225 -6.76 -8.14 14.32
N ALA A 226 -8.02 -8.55 14.05
CA ALA A 226 -9.19 -7.97 14.70
C ALA A 226 -9.17 -8.20 16.23
N ARG A 227 -8.84 -9.41 16.67
CA ARG A 227 -8.69 -9.73 18.11
C ARG A 227 -7.59 -8.89 18.75
N TRP A 228 -6.44 -8.77 18.10
CA TRP A 228 -5.33 -7.96 18.55
C TRP A 228 -5.72 -6.48 18.71
N ILE A 229 -6.43 -5.90 17.72
CA ILE A 229 -6.93 -4.52 17.77
C ILE A 229 -7.81 -4.29 18.99
N VAL A 230 -8.82 -5.15 19.20
CA VAL A 230 -9.78 -4.99 20.31
C VAL A 230 -9.08 -5.15 21.66
N GLN A 231 -8.20 -6.15 21.81
CA GLN A 231 -7.45 -6.37 23.04
C GLN A 231 -6.57 -5.17 23.40
N ASN A 232 -5.79 -4.67 22.44
CA ASN A 232 -4.86 -3.58 22.71
C ASN A 232 -5.56 -2.23 22.86
N ALA A 233 -6.66 -1.98 22.14
CA ALA A 233 -7.47 -0.78 22.34
C ALA A 233 -8.05 -0.74 23.79
N LYS A 234 -8.51 -1.87 24.32
CA LYS A 234 -8.93 -1.97 25.73
C LYS A 234 -7.76 -1.74 26.71
N ASN A 235 -6.59 -2.29 26.41
CA ASN A 235 -5.39 -2.06 27.21
C ASN A 235 -4.99 -0.58 27.24
N PHE A 236 -5.27 0.16 26.16
CA PHE A 236 -5.10 1.63 26.09
C PHE A 236 -6.25 2.41 26.73
N GLY A 237 -7.27 1.75 27.26
CA GLY A 237 -8.37 2.41 27.98
C GLY A 237 -9.61 2.69 27.12
N ALA A 238 -9.68 2.19 25.88
CA ALA A 238 -10.90 2.34 25.07
C ALA A 238 -12.08 1.56 25.66
N GLU A 239 -13.22 2.23 25.78
CA GLU A 239 -14.48 1.59 26.19
C GLU A 239 -15.13 0.89 24.99
N LEU A 240 -14.99 -0.44 24.93
CA LEU A 240 -15.50 -1.27 23.85
C LEU A 240 -16.45 -2.33 24.37
N ARG A 241 -17.59 -2.52 23.69
CA ARG A 241 -18.56 -3.58 23.98
C ARG A 241 -18.05 -4.95 23.55
N LEU A 242 -17.34 -5.01 22.44
CA LEU A 242 -16.82 -6.24 21.88
C LEU A 242 -15.67 -6.78 22.74
N GLU A 243 -15.75 -8.06 23.09
CA GLU A 243 -14.63 -8.79 23.68
C GLU A 243 -13.80 -9.47 22.60
N PRO A 244 -12.45 -9.55 22.74
CA PRO A 244 -11.61 -10.25 21.76
C PRO A 244 -12.04 -11.69 21.53
N THR A 245 -12.49 -12.38 22.58
CA THR A 245 -13.01 -13.77 22.55
C THR A 245 -14.34 -13.90 21.83
N SER A 246 -15.10 -12.81 21.67
CA SER A 246 -16.37 -12.77 20.93
C SER A 246 -16.19 -12.55 19.42
N ILE A 247 -14.96 -12.42 18.95
CA ILE A 247 -14.61 -12.40 17.53
C ILE A 247 -14.42 -13.85 17.07
N ARG A 248 -15.38 -14.33 16.27
CA ARG A 248 -15.42 -15.72 15.79
C ARG A 248 -14.70 -15.84 14.46
N SER A 249 -13.86 -16.85 14.31
CA SER A 249 -13.23 -17.18 13.04
C SER A 249 -14.23 -17.80 12.06
N ILE A 250 -14.17 -17.39 10.81
CA ILE A 250 -14.89 -17.99 9.70
C ILE A 250 -13.94 -18.21 8.52
N SER A 251 -14.28 -19.15 7.63
CA SER A 251 -13.56 -19.30 6.36
C SER A 251 -14.00 -18.24 5.35
N THR A 252 -13.15 -17.98 4.36
CA THR A 252 -13.45 -17.09 3.22
C THR A 252 -14.73 -17.49 2.50
N GLU A 253 -15.01 -18.79 2.37
CA GLU A 253 -16.25 -19.32 1.76
C GLU A 253 -17.52 -18.82 2.46
N LYS A 254 -17.47 -18.58 3.78
CA LYS A 254 -18.59 -18.04 4.57
C LYS A 254 -18.72 -16.52 4.49
N TYR A 255 -17.80 -15.86 3.77
CA TYR A 255 -17.83 -14.41 3.55
C TYR A 255 -17.64 -14.11 2.05
N PRO A 256 -18.62 -14.45 1.20
CA PRO A 256 -18.50 -14.27 -0.24
C PRO A 256 -18.37 -12.78 -0.60
N THR A 257 -17.42 -12.48 -1.47
CA THR A 257 -17.16 -11.14 -2.01
C THR A 257 -17.12 -11.19 -3.54
N PRO A 258 -17.46 -10.08 -4.25
CA PRO A 258 -17.40 -10.02 -5.71
C PRO A 258 -16.03 -10.36 -6.29
N ALA A 259 -14.97 -9.90 -5.65
CA ALA A 259 -13.59 -10.20 -6.04
C ALA A 259 -13.02 -11.35 -5.20
N ILE A 260 -12.32 -12.28 -5.84
CA ILE A 260 -11.58 -13.34 -5.15
C ILE A 260 -10.47 -12.71 -4.31
N ARG A 261 -10.39 -13.06 -3.01
CA ARG A 261 -9.36 -12.61 -2.10
C ARG A 261 -8.24 -13.65 -1.99
N PRO A 262 -6.96 -13.25 -1.99
CA PRO A 262 -5.86 -14.17 -1.75
C PRO A 262 -5.94 -14.75 -0.33
N LEU A 263 -5.77 -16.08 -0.20
CA LEU A 263 -5.61 -16.72 1.11
C LEU A 263 -4.21 -16.48 1.66
N ASN A 264 -3.22 -16.38 0.76
CA ASN A 264 -1.83 -16.10 1.09
C ASN A 264 -1.41 -14.71 0.58
N SER A 265 -1.36 -13.74 1.48
CA SER A 265 -0.87 -12.36 1.29
C SER A 265 0.51 -12.14 1.92
N ARG A 266 1.22 -13.22 2.29
CA ARG A 266 2.57 -13.13 2.86
C ARG A 266 3.55 -12.69 1.79
N LEU A 267 4.36 -11.70 2.10
CA LEU A 267 5.42 -11.19 1.23
C LEU A 267 6.77 -11.32 1.95
N SER A 268 7.78 -11.87 1.28
CA SER A 268 9.15 -11.88 1.79
C SER A 268 9.75 -10.48 1.68
N ASN A 269 10.23 -9.92 2.79
CA ASN A 269 10.89 -8.62 2.83
C ASN A 269 12.44 -8.75 2.85
N ALA A 270 12.97 -9.94 2.57
CA ALA A 270 14.40 -10.22 2.65
C ALA A 270 15.24 -9.34 1.71
N LYS A 271 14.76 -9.12 0.48
CA LYS A 271 15.45 -8.31 -0.53
C LYS A 271 15.63 -6.86 -0.07
N ILE A 272 14.56 -6.22 0.39
CA ILE A 272 14.64 -4.81 0.84
C ILE A 272 15.45 -4.68 2.12
N LYS A 273 15.36 -5.62 3.06
CA LYS A 273 16.19 -5.63 4.27
C LYS A 273 17.68 -5.69 3.95
N SER A 274 18.06 -6.52 2.98
CA SER A 274 19.45 -6.58 2.51
C SER A 274 19.95 -5.24 1.94
N VAL A 275 19.11 -4.54 1.18
CA VAL A 275 19.47 -3.22 0.61
C VAL A 275 19.58 -2.14 1.68
N LEU A 276 18.66 -2.15 2.66
CA LEU A 276 18.66 -1.18 3.76
C LEU A 276 19.72 -1.49 4.83
N GLY A 277 20.39 -2.65 4.76
CA GLY A 277 21.40 -3.05 5.72
C GLY A 277 20.83 -3.36 7.11
N THR A 278 19.60 -3.86 7.17
CA THR A 278 18.94 -4.26 8.42
C THR A 278 18.62 -5.76 8.41
N GLU A 279 18.79 -6.41 9.57
CA GLU A 279 18.44 -7.82 9.72
C GLU A 279 16.93 -8.02 9.98
N SER A 280 16.27 -7.02 10.59
CA SER A 280 14.85 -7.09 10.93
C SER A 280 14.16 -5.75 10.78
N PHE A 281 12.89 -5.79 10.43
CA PHE A 281 11.95 -4.69 10.66
C PHE A 281 11.23 -4.86 12.00
N GLN A 282 10.59 -3.80 12.48
CA GLN A 282 9.61 -3.96 13.54
C GLN A 282 8.52 -4.94 13.09
N SER A 283 8.01 -5.75 14.03
CA SER A 283 6.92 -6.66 13.72
C SER A 283 5.61 -5.89 13.48
N TRP A 284 4.69 -6.49 12.73
CA TRP A 284 3.41 -5.86 12.39
C TRP A 284 2.64 -5.38 13.61
N ASP A 285 2.71 -6.07 14.75
CA ASP A 285 2.00 -5.72 15.98
C ASP A 285 2.65 -4.54 16.70
N GLN A 286 3.97 -4.39 16.65
CA GLN A 286 4.68 -3.20 17.13
C GLN A 286 4.28 -1.97 16.30
N GLU A 287 4.33 -2.08 14.97
CA GLU A 287 3.87 -1.02 14.05
C GLU A 287 2.39 -0.66 14.26
N ALA A 288 1.54 -1.67 14.51
CA ALA A 288 0.12 -1.48 14.75
C ALA A 288 -0.16 -0.79 16.10
N SER A 289 0.66 -1.04 17.10
CA SER A 289 0.53 -0.42 18.43
C SER A 289 0.63 1.10 18.37
N ASP A 290 1.61 1.63 17.61
CA ASP A 290 1.82 3.07 17.48
C ASP A 290 0.63 3.78 16.81
N VAL A 291 0.08 3.16 15.75
CA VAL A 291 -1.09 3.72 15.05
C VAL A 291 -2.35 3.59 15.89
N LEU A 292 -2.54 2.44 16.55
CA LEU A 292 -3.71 2.19 17.40
C LEU A 292 -3.76 3.15 18.57
N TYR A 293 -2.63 3.39 19.23
CA TYR A 293 -2.53 4.36 20.33
C TYR A 293 -3.07 5.74 19.92
N LYS A 294 -2.63 6.26 18.78
CA LYS A 294 -3.09 7.55 18.23
C LYS A 294 -4.56 7.57 17.78
N LEU A 295 -5.17 6.42 17.55
CA LEU A 295 -6.60 6.33 17.19
C LEU A 295 -7.51 6.24 18.43
N VAL A 296 -6.96 5.87 19.56
CA VAL A 296 -7.68 5.77 20.85
C VAL A 296 -7.62 7.08 21.63
N PHE A 297 -6.52 7.82 21.52
CA PHE A 297 -6.27 9.12 22.17
C PHE A 297 -6.23 10.27 21.17
#